data_26556709855e106246a993feb1051336
#
_entry.id   26556709855e106246a993feb1051336
#
_cell.length_a   1.000
_cell.length_b   1.000
_cell.length_c   1.000
_cell.angle_alpha   90.00
_cell.angle_beta   90.00
_cell.angle_gamma   90.00
#
_symmetry.space_group_name_H-M   'P 1'
#
loop_
_entity.id
_entity.type
_entity.pdbx_description
1 polymer ?
#
loop_
_entity_poly.entity_id
_entity_poly.type
_entity_poly.pdbx_seq_one_letter_code
_entity_poly.pdbx_strand_id
1 'polypeptide(L)'
;YMDLLHETGKGTDAREAFIHPQYKEDANGNQIPAFRFVANLYTDGKISGYVYRQGETKEVGGKLIATVDGEEYTLTPVDVDNKRYSISYKGETYEGDYDYFMLESQGNPKFYSYKCSKQDGYPHLYSPVISRLGELYLIRAEASAKLGNYTKALADLNTVRTRSLPNAGYKSLDATNAHELIMKERQLELAYEADRGFDVYRVGDTMKRHYPGFHDGCLL
;
A
#
# COMPACT_ATOMS: atom_id res chain seq x y z
N TYR A 1 0.68 0.17 3.27
CA TYR A 1 1.87 0.33 2.43
C TYR A 1 1.50 0.66 0.98
N MET A 2 0.54 -0.06 0.39
CA MET A 2 0.07 0.23 -0.98
C MET A 2 -0.47 1.67 -1.08
N ASP A 3 -1.29 2.12 -0.15
CA ASP A 3 -1.79 3.50 -0.13
C ASP A 3 -0.66 4.52 -0.12
N LEU A 4 0.41 4.24 0.63
CA LEU A 4 1.59 5.10 0.68
C LEU A 4 2.37 5.11 -0.65
N LEU A 5 2.47 3.97 -1.34
CA LEU A 5 3.06 3.89 -2.68
C LEU A 5 2.24 4.65 -3.72
N HIS A 6 0.93 4.64 -3.57
CA HIS A 6 0.00 5.24 -4.52
C HIS A 6 -0.26 6.73 -4.29
N GLU A 7 0.33 7.36 -3.27
CA GLU A 7 0.14 8.80 -3.01
C GLU A 7 0.52 9.71 -4.17
N THR A 8 1.50 9.30 -5.00
CA THR A 8 1.91 10.05 -6.20
C THR A 8 1.22 9.56 -7.48
N GLY A 9 0.30 8.64 -7.34
CA GLY A 9 -0.42 7.97 -8.43
C GLY A 9 -0.03 6.48 -8.54
N LYS A 10 -1.02 5.65 -8.80
CA LYS A 10 -0.82 4.21 -9.02
C LYS A 10 0.10 3.98 -10.23
N GLY A 11 1.08 3.08 -10.09
CA GLY A 11 2.05 2.77 -11.15
C GLY A 11 3.15 3.80 -11.33
N THR A 12 3.23 4.85 -10.50
CA THR A 12 4.27 5.90 -10.65
C THR A 12 5.53 5.60 -9.85
N ASP A 13 5.42 4.92 -8.72
CA ASP A 13 6.57 4.54 -7.90
C ASP A 13 7.16 3.20 -8.37
N ALA A 14 8.42 3.20 -8.79
CA ALA A 14 9.09 2.00 -9.29
C ALA A 14 9.18 0.87 -8.25
N ARG A 15 9.04 1.16 -6.96
CA ARG A 15 9.00 0.16 -5.88
C ARG A 15 7.74 -0.71 -5.91
N GLU A 16 6.70 -0.27 -6.59
CA GLU A 16 5.47 -1.04 -6.81
C GLU A 16 5.76 -2.34 -7.58
N ALA A 17 6.78 -2.35 -8.43
CA ALA A 17 7.21 -3.54 -9.18
C ALA A 17 7.67 -4.72 -8.31
N PHE A 18 7.94 -4.52 -7.03
CA PHE A 18 8.26 -5.61 -6.09
C PHE A 18 7.04 -6.27 -5.46
N ILE A 19 5.83 -5.75 -5.71
CA ILE A 19 4.60 -6.21 -5.07
C ILE A 19 3.65 -6.72 -6.13
N HIS A 20 3.32 -7.99 -6.05
CA HIS A 20 2.48 -8.65 -7.03
C HIS A 20 1.17 -9.12 -6.40
N PRO A 21 0.03 -8.52 -6.78
CA PRO A 21 -1.27 -9.04 -6.40
C PRO A 21 -1.45 -10.44 -6.96
N GLN A 22 -2.10 -11.30 -6.20
CA GLN A 22 -2.42 -12.66 -6.62
C GLN A 22 -3.87 -12.69 -7.06
N TYR A 23 -4.09 -12.91 -8.35
CA TYR A 23 -5.42 -12.94 -8.94
C TYR A 23 -5.94 -14.35 -9.12
N LYS A 24 -7.27 -14.50 -9.02
CA LYS A 24 -8.00 -15.71 -9.39
C LYS A 24 -8.14 -15.77 -10.90
N GLU A 25 -7.98 -16.96 -11.45
CA GLU A 25 -8.13 -17.23 -12.87
C GLU A 25 -9.36 -18.09 -13.13
N ASP A 26 -9.96 -17.93 -14.28
CA ASP A 26 -11.01 -18.81 -14.79
C ASP A 26 -10.42 -20.13 -15.33
N ALA A 27 -11.27 -21.02 -15.84
CA ALA A 27 -10.86 -22.31 -16.39
C ALA A 27 -9.96 -22.19 -17.64
N ASN A 28 -9.90 -21.02 -18.26
CA ASN A 28 -9.07 -20.74 -19.43
C ASN A 28 -7.76 -20.01 -19.08
N GLY A 29 -7.52 -19.72 -17.80
CA GLY A 29 -6.36 -18.98 -17.32
C GLY A 29 -6.48 -17.47 -17.44
N ASN A 30 -7.69 -16.93 -17.67
CA ASN A 30 -7.90 -15.49 -17.68
C ASN A 30 -8.22 -14.98 -16.29
N GLN A 31 -7.67 -13.82 -15.93
CA GLN A 31 -8.00 -13.15 -14.68
C GLN A 31 -9.47 -12.70 -14.67
N ILE A 32 -10.18 -12.97 -13.58
CA ILE A 32 -11.61 -12.66 -13.44
C ILE A 32 -11.79 -11.20 -13.05
N PRO A 33 -12.47 -10.36 -13.86
CA PRO A 33 -12.70 -8.97 -13.51
C PRO A 33 -13.52 -8.83 -12.22
N ALA A 34 -13.14 -7.90 -11.35
CA ALA A 34 -13.77 -7.70 -10.06
C ALA A 34 -13.72 -6.25 -9.60
N PHE A 35 -14.66 -5.90 -8.74
CA PHE A 35 -14.64 -4.66 -7.97
C PHE A 35 -14.31 -4.97 -6.52
N ARG A 36 -13.47 -4.15 -5.90
CA ARG A 36 -12.98 -4.32 -4.52
C ARG A 36 -13.13 -3.03 -3.75
N PHE A 37 -13.57 -3.14 -2.50
CA PHE A 37 -13.70 -2.02 -1.58
C PHE A 37 -13.51 -2.45 -0.13
N VAL A 38 -13.42 -1.48 0.78
CA VAL A 38 -13.37 -1.72 2.22
C VAL A 38 -14.67 -1.24 2.83
N ALA A 39 -15.41 -2.14 3.44
CA ALA A 39 -16.67 -1.85 4.11
C ALA A 39 -16.48 -1.73 5.62
N ASN A 40 -17.33 -0.93 6.26
CA ASN A 40 -17.40 -0.85 7.72
C ASN A 40 -17.99 -2.13 8.32
N LEU A 41 -17.43 -2.55 9.45
CA LEU A 41 -18.06 -3.53 10.35
C LEU A 41 -18.69 -2.80 11.54
N TYR A 42 -19.88 -3.22 11.93
CA TYR A 42 -20.60 -2.61 13.03
C TYR A 42 -20.82 -3.62 14.17
N THR A 43 -20.65 -3.13 15.40
CA THR A 43 -21.08 -3.81 16.63
C THR A 43 -21.83 -2.79 17.47
N ASP A 44 -23.07 -3.13 17.87
CA ASP A 44 -23.95 -2.24 18.64
C ASP A 44 -24.13 -0.83 18.01
N GLY A 45 -24.25 -0.80 16.67
CA GLY A 45 -24.45 0.43 15.89
C GLY A 45 -23.24 1.35 15.77
N LYS A 46 -22.05 0.91 16.21
CA LYS A 46 -20.78 1.64 16.08
C LYS A 46 -19.83 0.87 15.17
N ILE A 47 -19.00 1.62 14.44
CA ILE A 47 -17.94 1.01 13.65
C ILE A 47 -16.97 0.31 14.60
N SER A 48 -16.85 -1.01 14.45
CA SER A 48 -15.97 -1.88 15.25
C SER A 48 -14.76 -2.37 14.45
N GLY A 49 -14.74 -2.11 13.16
CA GLY A 49 -13.64 -2.52 12.27
C GLY A 49 -14.00 -2.32 10.82
N TYR A 50 -13.17 -2.90 9.98
CA TYR A 50 -13.31 -2.83 8.52
C TYR A 50 -13.12 -4.23 7.93
N VAL A 51 -13.72 -4.45 6.77
CA VAL A 51 -13.60 -5.72 6.05
C VAL A 51 -13.44 -5.47 4.56
N TYR A 52 -12.51 -6.19 3.94
CA TYR A 52 -12.43 -6.22 2.48
C TYR A 52 -13.62 -6.98 1.91
N ARG A 53 -14.15 -6.41 0.83
CA ARG A 53 -15.17 -7.03 0.00
C ARG A 53 -14.75 -6.95 -1.45
N GLN A 54 -15.06 -8.00 -2.17
CA GLN A 54 -14.88 -8.02 -3.61
C GLN A 54 -15.99 -8.82 -4.27
N GLY A 55 -16.26 -8.51 -5.52
CA GLY A 55 -17.26 -9.20 -6.30
C GLY A 55 -16.87 -9.27 -7.75
N GLU A 56 -17.14 -10.41 -8.39
CA GLU A 56 -16.96 -10.55 -9.84
C GLU A 56 -17.83 -9.54 -10.55
N THR A 57 -17.34 -8.97 -11.65
CA THR A 57 -18.03 -7.93 -12.38
C THR A 57 -18.43 -8.41 -13.77
N LYS A 58 -19.58 -7.91 -14.24
CA LYS A 58 -20.05 -8.07 -15.62
C LYS A 58 -20.57 -6.74 -16.17
N GLU A 59 -20.52 -6.58 -17.45
CA GLU A 59 -21.13 -5.43 -18.13
C GLU A 59 -22.51 -5.82 -18.69
N VAL A 60 -23.53 -5.07 -18.31
CA VAL A 60 -24.92 -5.27 -18.78
C VAL A 60 -25.51 -3.93 -19.17
N GLY A 61 -25.86 -3.77 -20.45
CA GLY A 61 -26.46 -2.54 -20.96
C GLY A 61 -25.60 -1.29 -20.77
N GLY A 62 -24.27 -1.41 -20.87
CA GLY A 62 -23.33 -0.31 -20.67
C GLY A 62 -23.12 0.08 -19.19
N LYS A 63 -23.62 -0.71 -18.27
CA LYS A 63 -23.41 -0.54 -16.82
C LYS A 63 -22.54 -1.66 -16.28
N LEU A 64 -21.60 -1.30 -15.41
CA LEU A 64 -20.79 -2.27 -14.69
C LEU A 64 -21.54 -2.73 -13.43
N ILE A 65 -21.72 -4.04 -13.29
CA ILE A 65 -22.42 -4.67 -12.16
C ILE A 65 -21.43 -5.57 -11.43
N ALA A 66 -21.35 -5.44 -10.11
CA ALA A 66 -20.57 -6.32 -9.24
C ALA A 66 -21.49 -7.26 -8.46
N THR A 67 -21.12 -8.54 -8.35
CA THR A 67 -21.81 -9.51 -7.48
C THR A 67 -21.02 -9.64 -6.20
N VAL A 68 -21.55 -9.08 -5.11
CA VAL A 68 -20.91 -9.07 -3.78
C VAL A 68 -21.82 -9.78 -2.78
N ASP A 69 -21.29 -10.74 -2.02
CA ASP A 69 -22.05 -11.56 -1.06
C ASP A 69 -23.30 -12.22 -1.69
N GLY A 70 -23.26 -12.52 -3.00
CA GLY A 70 -24.38 -13.14 -3.73
C GLY A 70 -25.44 -12.17 -4.26
N GLU A 71 -25.32 -10.88 -4.03
CA GLU A 71 -26.22 -9.83 -4.52
C GLU A 71 -25.55 -8.98 -5.60
N GLU A 72 -26.35 -8.50 -6.55
CA GLU A 72 -25.90 -7.66 -7.66
C GLU A 72 -26.02 -6.17 -7.32
N TYR A 73 -24.96 -5.44 -7.55
CA TYR A 73 -24.88 -4.00 -7.32
C TYR A 73 -24.39 -3.29 -8.57
N THR A 74 -25.09 -2.23 -8.98
CA THR A 74 -24.61 -1.36 -10.07
C THR A 74 -23.49 -0.47 -9.53
N LEU A 75 -22.35 -0.43 -10.22
CA LEU A 75 -21.25 0.45 -9.91
C LEU A 75 -21.45 1.82 -10.56
N THR A 76 -21.14 2.87 -9.82
CA THR A 76 -21.16 4.26 -10.30
C THR A 76 -19.74 4.74 -10.55
N PRO A 77 -19.39 5.26 -11.74
CA PRO A 77 -18.07 5.79 -12.00
C PRO A 77 -17.73 6.96 -11.09
N VAL A 78 -16.51 6.96 -10.53
CA VAL A 78 -15.92 8.06 -9.74
C VAL A 78 -14.75 8.66 -10.50
N ASP A 79 -13.80 7.82 -10.92
CA ASP A 79 -12.65 8.17 -11.74
C ASP A 79 -12.35 7.00 -12.68
N VAL A 80 -12.85 7.10 -13.92
CA VAL A 80 -12.75 6.02 -14.90
C VAL A 80 -11.31 5.77 -15.35
N ASP A 81 -10.51 6.82 -15.45
CA ASP A 81 -9.12 6.73 -15.90
C ASP A 81 -8.28 5.94 -14.88
N ASN A 82 -8.56 6.09 -13.60
CA ASN A 82 -7.94 5.35 -12.52
C ASN A 82 -8.76 4.12 -12.09
N LYS A 83 -9.79 3.73 -12.87
CA LYS A 83 -10.66 2.57 -12.59
C LYS A 83 -11.32 2.61 -11.19
N ARG A 84 -11.67 3.81 -10.72
CA ARG A 84 -12.35 4.02 -9.44
C ARG A 84 -13.86 4.12 -9.66
N TYR A 85 -14.59 3.36 -8.85
CA TYR A 85 -16.05 3.31 -8.85
C TYR A 85 -16.57 3.37 -7.42
N SER A 86 -17.85 3.65 -7.28
CA SER A 86 -18.56 3.52 -5.99
C SER A 86 -19.66 2.49 -6.08
N ILE A 87 -20.00 1.91 -4.92
CA ILE A 87 -21.06 0.92 -4.72
C ILE A 87 -21.94 1.36 -3.56
N SER A 88 -23.26 1.20 -3.70
CA SER A 88 -24.18 1.33 -2.56
C SER A 88 -24.41 -0.07 -1.96
N TYR A 89 -23.63 -0.38 -0.92
CA TYR A 89 -23.64 -1.70 -0.30
C TYR A 89 -24.21 -1.60 1.11
N LYS A 90 -25.28 -2.37 1.40
CA LYS A 90 -25.97 -2.41 2.69
C LYS A 90 -26.37 -1.03 3.24
N GLY A 91 -26.77 -0.12 2.34
CA GLY A 91 -27.25 1.21 2.71
C GLY A 91 -26.15 2.29 2.86
N GLU A 92 -24.91 1.94 2.68
CA GLU A 92 -23.79 2.88 2.67
C GLU A 92 -23.09 2.90 1.32
N THR A 93 -22.45 4.03 1.00
CA THR A 93 -21.68 4.19 -0.24
C THR A 93 -20.20 4.05 0.04
N TYR A 94 -19.56 3.16 -0.70
CA TYR A 94 -18.12 2.91 -0.63
C TYR A 94 -17.47 3.13 -1.97
N GLU A 95 -16.29 3.70 -1.97
CA GLU A 95 -15.44 3.75 -3.15
C GLU A 95 -14.47 2.57 -3.17
N GLY A 96 -14.14 2.13 -4.38
CA GLY A 96 -13.23 1.02 -4.56
C GLY A 96 -12.59 0.98 -5.93
N ASP A 97 -11.78 -0.05 -6.15
CA ASP A 97 -11.03 -0.26 -7.38
C ASP A 97 -11.69 -1.35 -8.25
N TYR A 98 -11.87 -1.05 -9.52
CA TYR A 98 -12.19 -2.04 -10.55
C TYR A 98 -10.88 -2.61 -11.11
N ASP A 99 -10.67 -3.90 -10.87
CA ASP A 99 -9.45 -4.61 -11.27
C ASP A 99 -9.80 -6.09 -11.51
N TYR A 100 -9.05 -7.02 -10.92
CA TYR A 100 -9.31 -8.45 -10.98
C TYR A 100 -9.58 -9.03 -9.58
N PHE A 101 -10.27 -10.16 -9.53
CA PHE A 101 -10.60 -10.87 -8.31
C PHE A 101 -9.30 -11.35 -7.64
N MET A 102 -9.01 -10.85 -6.44
CA MET A 102 -7.81 -11.24 -5.71
C MET A 102 -8.02 -12.55 -4.95
N LEU A 103 -7.00 -13.38 -4.94
CA LEU A 103 -6.93 -14.45 -3.95
C LEU A 103 -6.88 -13.85 -2.55
N GLU A 104 -7.53 -14.53 -1.60
CA GLU A 104 -7.60 -14.08 -0.21
C GLU A 104 -6.96 -15.09 0.75
N SER A 105 -6.51 -14.58 1.88
CA SER A 105 -6.14 -15.38 3.02
C SER A 105 -6.76 -14.75 4.27
N GLN A 106 -7.61 -15.51 4.97
CA GLN A 106 -8.35 -15.02 6.13
C GLN A 106 -9.15 -13.73 5.84
N GLY A 107 -9.78 -13.66 4.65
CA GLY A 107 -10.57 -12.51 4.23
C GLY A 107 -9.76 -11.27 3.81
N ASN A 108 -8.45 -11.39 3.66
CA ASN A 108 -7.60 -10.30 3.21
C ASN A 108 -6.95 -10.60 1.86
N PRO A 109 -6.81 -9.60 0.98
CA PRO A 109 -6.17 -9.76 -0.31
C PRO A 109 -4.73 -10.24 -0.19
N LYS A 110 -4.34 -11.17 -1.07
CA LYS A 110 -3.00 -11.74 -1.12
C LYS A 110 -2.10 -10.98 -2.06
N PHE A 111 -0.93 -10.62 -1.54
CA PHE A 111 0.18 -10.06 -2.33
C PHE A 111 1.44 -10.89 -2.13
N TYR A 112 2.23 -11.04 -3.19
CA TYR A 112 3.61 -11.47 -3.07
C TYR A 112 4.56 -10.27 -3.12
N SER A 113 5.51 -10.20 -2.19
CA SER A 113 6.66 -9.33 -2.31
C SER A 113 7.85 -10.12 -2.85
N TYR A 114 8.40 -9.66 -3.97
CA TYR A 114 9.62 -10.24 -4.54
C TYR A 114 10.88 -9.49 -4.11
N LYS A 115 10.74 -8.49 -3.25
CA LYS A 115 11.89 -7.78 -2.71
C LYS A 115 12.77 -8.75 -1.94
N CYS A 116 14.06 -8.74 -2.22
CA CYS A 116 15.04 -9.65 -1.63
C CYS A 116 14.83 -11.14 -1.92
N SER A 117 13.96 -11.51 -2.86
CA SER A 117 13.74 -12.87 -3.30
C SER A 117 14.09 -13.05 -4.79
N LYS A 118 13.85 -14.24 -5.35
CA LYS A 118 14.18 -14.62 -6.74
C LYS A 118 15.66 -14.49 -7.10
N GLN A 119 16.53 -14.73 -6.16
CA GLN A 119 17.95 -14.80 -6.49
C GLN A 119 18.21 -16.01 -7.39
N ASP A 120 19.04 -15.78 -8.40
CA ASP A 120 19.27 -16.77 -9.46
C ASP A 120 17.98 -17.26 -10.17
N GLY A 121 16.92 -16.43 -10.16
CA GLY A 121 15.65 -16.73 -10.80
C GLY A 121 14.71 -17.66 -10.01
N TYR A 122 15.10 -18.15 -8.85
CA TYR A 122 14.27 -19.05 -8.04
C TYR A 122 13.52 -18.32 -6.93
N PRO A 123 12.18 -18.42 -6.84
CA PRO A 123 11.38 -17.68 -5.85
C PRO A 123 11.73 -17.94 -4.39
N HIS A 124 12.26 -19.13 -4.09
CA HIS A 124 12.60 -19.58 -2.75
C HIS A 124 14.05 -19.26 -2.34
N LEU A 125 14.89 -18.84 -3.28
CA LEU A 125 16.24 -18.40 -2.96
C LEU A 125 16.21 -16.97 -2.45
N TYR A 126 16.73 -16.80 -1.25
CA TYR A 126 16.70 -15.58 -0.51
C TYR A 126 18.00 -15.42 0.29
N SER A 127 18.69 -14.32 0.07
CA SER A 127 19.81 -13.89 0.91
C SER A 127 19.39 -12.61 1.63
N PRO A 128 19.35 -12.61 2.97
CA PRO A 128 18.99 -11.41 3.71
C PRO A 128 19.98 -10.29 3.43
N VAL A 129 19.46 -9.11 3.17
CA VAL A 129 20.27 -7.90 3.04
C VAL A 129 20.59 -7.40 4.44
N ILE A 130 21.86 -7.35 4.80
CA ILE A 130 22.30 -6.85 6.10
C ILE A 130 22.38 -5.33 6.09
N SER A 131 22.86 -4.74 5.00
CA SER A 131 22.92 -3.29 4.80
C SER A 131 23.01 -2.96 3.33
N ARG A 132 22.44 -1.85 2.92
CA ARG A 132 22.48 -1.39 1.54
C ARG A 132 22.56 0.13 1.45
N LEU A 133 23.06 0.60 0.32
CA LEU A 133 23.36 2.02 0.12
C LEU A 133 22.15 2.95 0.34
N GLY A 134 20.94 2.52 -0.05
CA GLY A 134 19.72 3.31 0.19
C GLY A 134 19.47 3.55 1.67
N GLU A 135 19.65 2.53 2.52
CA GLU A 135 19.54 2.66 3.96
C GLU A 135 20.59 3.62 4.53
N LEU A 136 21.86 3.51 4.09
CA LEU A 136 22.93 4.40 4.56
C LEU A 136 22.66 5.87 4.22
N TYR A 137 22.11 6.17 3.04
CA TYR A 137 21.64 7.52 2.71
C TYR A 137 20.56 8.00 3.67
N LEU A 138 19.58 7.16 4.00
CA LEU A 138 18.49 7.52 4.91
C LEU A 138 18.97 7.71 6.36
N ILE A 139 19.91 6.88 6.83
CA ILE A 139 20.57 7.07 8.14
C ILE A 139 21.31 8.41 8.15
N ARG A 140 22.04 8.73 7.10
CA ARG A 140 22.79 9.99 7.02
C ARG A 140 21.87 11.20 6.90
N ALA A 141 20.75 11.08 6.18
CA ALA A 141 19.72 12.11 6.10
C ALA A 141 19.13 12.40 7.50
N GLU A 142 18.77 11.36 8.24
CA GLU A 142 18.26 11.51 9.61
C GLU A 142 19.27 12.16 10.54
N ALA A 143 20.51 11.69 10.55
CA ALA A 143 21.59 12.28 11.35
C ALA A 143 21.83 13.75 11.00
N SER A 144 21.86 14.08 9.71
CA SER A 144 22.05 15.45 9.23
C SER A 144 20.89 16.36 9.67
N ALA A 145 19.63 15.88 9.58
CA ALA A 145 18.48 16.63 10.02
C ALA A 145 18.49 16.87 11.55
N LYS A 146 18.85 15.87 12.36
CA LYS A 146 19.01 16.01 13.82
C LYS A 146 20.09 17.01 14.21
N LEU A 147 21.09 17.20 13.36
CA LEU A 147 22.15 18.22 13.53
C LEU A 147 21.76 19.59 12.93
N GLY A 148 20.53 19.76 12.44
CA GLY A 148 20.05 20.99 11.81
C GLY A 148 20.55 21.23 10.39
N ASN A 149 21.26 20.27 9.78
CA ASN A 149 21.76 20.39 8.41
C ASN A 149 20.73 19.87 7.41
N TYR A 150 19.63 20.61 7.23
CA TYR A 150 18.49 20.21 6.39
C TYR A 150 18.85 20.16 4.89
N THR A 151 19.78 20.99 4.42
CA THR A 151 20.21 20.96 3.03
C THR A 151 20.85 19.63 2.66
N LYS A 152 21.75 19.14 3.51
CA LYS A 152 22.41 17.83 3.31
C LYS A 152 21.41 16.68 3.48
N ALA A 153 20.54 16.77 4.48
CA ALA A 153 19.50 15.80 4.70
C ALA A 153 18.55 15.66 3.50
N LEU A 154 18.14 16.79 2.92
CA LEU A 154 17.30 16.84 1.71
C LEU A 154 18.00 16.20 0.50
N ALA A 155 19.27 16.48 0.30
CA ALA A 155 20.05 15.90 -0.81
C ALA A 155 20.10 14.37 -0.70
N ASP A 156 20.40 13.83 0.48
CA ASP A 156 20.46 12.41 0.74
C ASP A 156 19.08 11.74 0.58
N LEU A 157 18.05 12.36 1.13
CA LEU A 157 16.66 11.88 1.04
C LEU A 157 16.21 11.82 -0.43
N ASN A 158 16.47 12.86 -1.19
CA ASN A 158 16.13 12.91 -2.61
C ASN A 158 16.96 11.95 -3.47
N THR A 159 18.18 11.63 -3.09
CA THR A 159 18.97 10.58 -3.77
C THR A 159 18.25 9.24 -3.74
N VAL A 160 17.61 8.89 -2.63
CA VAL A 160 16.81 7.66 -2.51
C VAL A 160 15.49 7.81 -3.26
N ARG A 161 14.74 8.87 -2.99
CA ARG A 161 13.40 9.08 -3.51
C ARG A 161 13.35 9.19 -5.03
N THR A 162 14.21 10.01 -5.62
CA THR A 162 14.18 10.27 -7.08
C THR A 162 14.66 9.08 -7.92
N ARG A 163 15.31 8.11 -7.33
CA ARG A 163 15.60 6.83 -7.97
C ARG A 163 14.30 6.07 -8.32
N SER A 164 13.32 6.11 -7.43
CA SER A 164 12.04 5.40 -7.58
C SER A 164 10.92 6.29 -8.13
N LEU A 165 11.03 7.59 -7.89
CA LEU A 165 10.09 8.64 -8.30
C LEU A 165 10.86 9.82 -8.91
N PRO A 166 11.30 9.75 -10.19
CA PRO A 166 12.26 10.70 -10.79
C PRO A 166 11.85 12.17 -10.69
N ASN A 167 10.54 12.47 -10.73
CA ASN A 167 10.03 13.84 -10.75
C ASN A 167 9.36 14.27 -9.43
N ALA A 168 9.50 13.50 -8.37
CA ALA A 168 8.77 13.69 -7.12
C ALA A 168 9.70 13.87 -5.89
N GLY A 169 10.87 14.49 -6.09
CA GLY A 169 11.75 14.86 -4.99
C GLY A 169 11.07 15.87 -4.05
N TYR A 170 11.39 15.78 -2.77
CA TYR A 170 10.94 16.77 -1.79
C TYR A 170 11.58 18.13 -2.08
N LYS A 171 10.81 19.22 -1.92
CA LYS A 171 11.26 20.57 -2.24
C LYS A 171 12.10 21.19 -1.12
N SER A 172 11.77 20.88 0.14
CA SER A 172 12.44 21.43 1.30
C SER A 172 12.34 20.49 2.50
N LEU A 173 13.32 20.58 3.40
CA LEU A 173 13.31 20.03 4.74
C LEU A 173 13.58 21.13 5.75
N ASP A 174 12.91 21.07 6.88
CA ASP A 174 13.12 21.92 8.03
C ASP A 174 12.80 21.17 9.34
N ALA A 175 12.87 21.86 10.47
CA ALA A 175 12.63 21.27 11.78
C ALA A 175 11.21 20.68 11.95
N THR A 176 10.25 21.14 11.17
CA THR A 176 8.84 20.74 11.31
C THR A 176 8.46 19.51 10.51
N ASN A 177 9.13 19.27 9.36
CA ASN A 177 8.75 18.21 8.43
C ASN A 177 9.82 17.11 8.24
N ALA A 178 11.06 17.36 8.67
CA ALA A 178 12.18 16.45 8.38
C ALA A 178 11.95 15.05 8.96
N HIS A 179 11.46 14.94 10.18
CA HIS A 179 11.20 13.65 10.81
C HIS A 179 10.17 12.84 10.01
N GLU A 180 9.02 13.44 9.72
CA GLU A 180 7.93 12.78 9.00
C GLU A 180 8.37 12.31 7.62
N LEU A 181 9.00 13.18 6.82
CA LEU A 181 9.39 12.86 5.46
C LEU A 181 10.51 11.81 5.39
N ILE A 182 11.47 11.84 6.32
CA ILE A 182 12.52 10.82 6.41
C ILE A 182 11.94 9.47 6.80
N MET A 183 11.07 9.43 7.82
CA MET A 183 10.45 8.18 8.28
C MET A 183 9.51 7.59 7.22
N LYS A 184 8.82 8.44 6.46
CA LYS A 184 8.02 8.03 5.32
C LYS A 184 8.87 7.39 4.22
N GLU A 185 9.97 8.01 3.84
CA GLU A 185 10.87 7.46 2.81
C GLU A 185 11.54 6.17 3.29
N ARG A 186 11.91 6.06 4.58
CA ARG A 186 12.38 4.81 5.18
C ARG A 186 11.33 3.71 5.10
N GLN A 187 10.08 4.01 5.40
CA GLN A 187 8.98 3.05 5.29
C GLN A 187 8.77 2.54 3.87
N LEU A 188 8.90 3.42 2.87
CA LEU A 188 8.79 3.05 1.45
C LEU A 188 10.00 2.23 0.99
N GLU A 189 11.19 2.70 1.32
CA GLU A 189 12.44 2.12 0.83
C GLU A 189 12.79 0.79 1.50
N LEU A 190 12.56 0.66 2.82
CA LEU A 190 12.93 -0.51 3.62
C LEU A 190 11.75 -1.46 3.88
N ALA A 191 10.63 -1.28 3.14
CA ALA A 191 9.49 -2.17 3.24
C ALA A 191 9.92 -3.62 2.99
N TYR A 192 9.38 -4.55 3.78
CA TYR A 192 9.66 -6.00 3.75
C TYR A 192 11.09 -6.40 4.15
N GLU A 193 11.89 -5.49 4.72
CA GLU A 193 13.25 -5.74 5.22
C GLU A 193 13.29 -5.85 6.76
N ALA A 194 12.13 -5.93 7.42
CA ALA A 194 11.94 -6.03 8.87
C ALA A 194 12.36 -4.80 9.72
N ASP A 195 12.72 -3.69 9.10
CA ASP A 195 13.24 -2.50 9.80
C ASP A 195 12.17 -1.63 10.44
N ARG A 196 10.92 -1.67 9.95
CA ARG A 196 9.87 -0.74 10.37
C ARG A 196 9.57 -0.77 11.87
N GLY A 197 9.54 -1.95 12.47
CA GLY A 197 9.32 -2.10 13.93
C GLY A 197 10.41 -1.43 14.73
N PHE A 198 11.66 -1.64 14.35
CA PHE A 198 12.82 -1.02 15.01
C PHE A 198 12.83 0.49 14.83
N ASP A 199 12.51 0.99 13.64
CA ASP A 199 12.43 2.44 13.37
C ASP A 199 11.40 3.11 14.27
N VAL A 200 10.18 2.59 14.34
CA VAL A 200 9.09 3.14 15.15
C VAL A 200 9.49 3.15 16.63
N TYR A 201 10.00 2.03 17.13
CA TYR A 201 10.43 1.92 18.52
C TYR A 201 11.58 2.89 18.84
N ARG A 202 12.58 2.97 17.98
CA ARG A 202 13.80 3.78 18.15
C ARG A 202 13.49 5.28 18.22
N VAL A 203 12.50 5.75 17.49
CA VAL A 203 12.14 7.18 17.46
C VAL A 203 10.98 7.54 18.40
N GLY A 204 10.40 6.56 19.10
CA GLY A 204 9.26 6.77 19.98
C GLY A 204 7.94 7.05 19.25
N ASP A 205 7.84 6.70 17.99
CA ASP A 205 6.60 6.81 17.20
C ASP A 205 5.60 5.72 17.57
N THR A 206 4.36 5.90 17.14
CA THR A 206 3.32 4.87 17.23
C THR A 206 3.16 4.18 15.90
N MET A 207 3.10 2.84 15.90
CA MET A 207 2.81 2.07 14.71
C MET A 207 1.35 2.25 14.31
N LYS A 208 1.10 3.05 13.27
CA LYS A 208 -0.24 3.20 12.69
C LYS A 208 -0.54 2.01 11.78
N ARG A 209 -1.61 1.29 12.08
CA ARG A 209 -2.09 0.17 11.29
C ARG A 209 -3.32 0.60 10.50
N HIS A 210 -3.27 0.44 9.18
CA HIS A 210 -4.32 0.85 8.24
C HIS A 210 -5.01 -0.36 7.61
N TYR A 211 -5.16 -1.47 8.35
CA TYR A 211 -5.85 -2.63 7.87
C TYR A 211 -7.06 -2.97 8.77
N PRO A 212 -8.06 -3.65 8.22
CA PRO A 212 -9.23 -4.05 8.98
C PRO A 212 -8.86 -4.91 10.19
N GLY A 213 -9.53 -4.67 11.32
CA GLY A 213 -9.35 -5.42 12.55
C GLY A 213 -9.04 -4.54 13.76
N PHE A 214 -9.34 -5.06 14.92
CA PHE A 214 -9.18 -4.37 16.19
C PHE A 214 -7.77 -4.62 16.74
N HIS A 215 -6.97 -3.56 16.87
CA HIS A 215 -5.57 -3.66 17.29
C HIS A 215 -5.20 -2.70 18.42
N ASP A 216 -6.18 -2.14 19.12
CA ASP A 216 -5.95 -1.16 20.21
C ASP A 216 -5.16 -1.73 21.40
N GLY A 217 -4.99 -3.04 21.50
CA GLY A 217 -4.19 -3.68 22.52
C GLY A 217 -2.76 -4.08 22.11
N CYS A 218 -2.36 -3.81 20.87
CA CYS A 218 -1.03 -4.15 20.35
C CYS A 218 -0.09 -2.94 20.36
N LEU A 219 -0.14 -2.15 21.40
CA LEU A 219 0.90 -1.17 21.70
C LEU A 219 2.10 -1.93 22.26
N LEU A 220 3.23 -1.84 21.57
CA LEU A 220 4.51 -2.23 22.10
C LEU A 220 4.94 -1.21 23.13
#